data_d7886f50cfaaa5b47bf238479e9dd715
#
_entry.id   d7886f50cfaaa5b47bf238479e9dd715
#
_cell.length_a   1.000
_cell.length_b   1.000
_cell.length_c   1.000
_cell.angle_alpha   90.00
_cell.angle_beta   90.00
_cell.angle_gamma   90.00
#
_symmetry.space_group_name_H-M   'P 1'
#
loop_
_entity.id
_entity.type
_entity.pdbx_description
1 polymer ?
#
loop_
_entity_poly.entity_id
_entity_poly.type
_entity_poly.pdbx_seq_one_letter_code
_entity_poly.pdbx_strand_id
1 'polypeptide(L)'
;MARLKDYYKDSVISKLTEQFGYKSVMEVPKVTKITLNMGLGEAIGDKKIVEHATADMIKIAGQKPVVTLARKSIAGFKVRDGWPIGCKVTLRREKMFEFMDRLVSVSIPRIRDFRGLSPKSFDGQGNYSMGVSEQIIFPEIDYDKIDKLRGMDITITTTARTDEEGRALLKAFNFPFKN
;
A
#
# COMPACT_ATOMS: atom_id res chain seq x y z
N MET A 1 10.44 16.32 -8.40
CA MET A 1 10.67 14.90 -8.77
C MET A 1 10.66 14.06 -7.51
N ALA A 2 10.15 12.83 -7.55
CA ALA A 2 10.11 11.98 -6.35
C ALA A 2 11.53 11.49 -6.01
N ARG A 3 12.05 11.83 -4.85
CA ARG A 3 13.40 11.48 -4.34
C ARG A 3 13.72 10.00 -4.53
N LEU A 4 12.78 9.10 -4.20
CA LEU A 4 12.99 7.65 -4.34
C LEU A 4 13.09 7.17 -5.78
N LYS A 5 12.55 7.91 -6.75
CA LYS A 5 12.69 7.57 -8.17
C LYS A 5 14.12 7.77 -8.66
N ASP A 6 14.76 8.85 -8.24
CA ASP A 6 16.15 9.14 -8.57
C ASP A 6 17.07 8.19 -7.81
N TYR A 7 16.80 7.96 -6.51
CA TYR A 7 17.51 6.97 -5.70
C TYR A 7 17.47 5.55 -6.29
N TYR A 8 16.33 5.14 -6.87
CA TYR A 8 16.23 3.84 -7.55
C TYR A 8 17.23 3.75 -8.72
N LYS A 9 17.34 4.80 -9.54
CA LYS A 9 18.24 4.81 -10.70
C LYS A 9 19.72 4.84 -10.29
N ASP A 10 20.05 5.65 -9.29
CA ASP A 10 21.43 5.94 -8.92
C ASP A 10 22.06 4.86 -8.05
N SER A 11 21.26 4.20 -7.21
CA SER A 11 21.78 3.30 -6.18
C SER A 11 21.18 1.91 -6.19
N VAL A 12 19.85 1.79 -6.36
CA VAL A 12 19.17 0.49 -6.19
C VAL A 12 19.47 -0.45 -7.34
N ILE A 13 19.51 0.06 -8.58
CA ILE A 13 19.81 -0.74 -9.78
C ILE A 13 21.20 -1.39 -9.64
N SER A 14 22.23 -0.63 -9.28
CA SER A 14 23.61 -1.13 -9.15
C SER A 14 23.68 -2.21 -8.07
N LYS A 15 23.11 -1.97 -6.89
CA LYS A 15 23.10 -2.94 -5.78
C LYS A 15 22.44 -4.26 -6.14
N LEU A 16 21.28 -4.22 -6.80
CA LEU A 16 20.54 -5.42 -7.19
C LEU A 16 21.26 -6.16 -8.33
N THR A 17 21.88 -5.44 -9.26
CA THR A 17 22.66 -6.05 -10.34
C THR A 17 23.88 -6.81 -9.79
N GLU A 18 24.58 -6.24 -8.82
CA GLU A 18 25.69 -6.91 -8.15
C GLU A 18 25.24 -8.14 -7.35
N GLN A 19 24.10 -8.04 -6.68
CA GLN A 19 23.58 -9.13 -5.82
C GLN A 19 23.07 -10.32 -6.61
N PHE A 20 22.36 -10.09 -7.72
CA PHE A 20 21.67 -11.14 -8.48
C PHE A 20 22.31 -11.43 -9.85
N GLY A 21 23.30 -10.64 -10.29
CA GLY A 21 24.02 -10.88 -11.52
C GLY A 21 23.18 -10.65 -12.80
N TYR A 22 22.26 -9.66 -12.81
CA TYR A 22 21.46 -9.37 -13.98
C TYR A 22 22.31 -8.93 -15.18
N LYS A 23 21.98 -9.47 -16.35
CA LYS A 23 22.67 -9.15 -17.62
C LYS A 23 22.23 -7.82 -18.23
N SER A 24 21.01 -7.40 -17.93
CA SER A 24 20.43 -6.17 -18.47
C SER A 24 19.76 -5.37 -17.36
N VAL A 25 19.85 -4.06 -17.44
CA VAL A 25 19.14 -3.11 -16.55
C VAL A 25 17.62 -3.32 -16.59
N MET A 26 17.09 -3.84 -17.71
CA MET A 26 15.65 -4.11 -17.84
C MET A 26 15.17 -5.32 -17.07
N GLU A 27 16.07 -6.21 -16.65
CA GLU A 27 15.74 -7.37 -15.80
C GLU A 27 15.63 -6.99 -14.33
N VAL A 28 16.25 -5.89 -13.93
CA VAL A 28 16.25 -5.44 -12.53
C VAL A 28 14.82 -5.19 -12.06
N PRO A 29 14.41 -5.79 -10.92
CA PRO A 29 13.05 -5.62 -10.41
C PRO A 29 12.75 -4.16 -10.06
N LYS A 30 11.54 -3.73 -10.36
CA LYS A 30 11.04 -2.37 -10.07
C LYS A 30 9.62 -2.43 -9.51
N VAL A 31 9.26 -1.42 -8.71
CA VAL A 31 7.89 -1.24 -8.24
C VAL A 31 7.04 -0.69 -9.40
N THR A 32 5.91 -1.33 -9.67
CA THR A 32 5.01 -0.98 -10.78
C THR A 32 3.81 -0.17 -10.33
N LYS A 33 3.24 -0.54 -9.19
CA LYS A 33 2.09 0.14 -8.59
C LYS A 33 2.02 -0.14 -7.09
N ILE A 34 1.35 0.75 -6.38
CA ILE A 34 0.90 0.52 -5.00
C ILE A 34 -0.61 0.61 -4.99
N THR A 35 -1.27 -0.39 -4.44
CA THR A 35 -2.72 -0.42 -4.29
C THR A 35 -3.06 -0.27 -2.83
N LEU A 36 -3.89 0.72 -2.51
CA LEU A 36 -4.47 0.93 -1.19
C LEU A 36 -5.93 0.47 -1.23
N ASN A 37 -6.35 -0.26 -0.23
CA ASN A 37 -7.71 -0.76 -0.11
C ASN A 37 -8.24 -0.58 1.31
N MET A 38 -9.47 -0.08 1.44
CA MET A 38 -10.22 -0.07 2.68
C MET A 38 -11.49 -0.91 2.51
N GLY A 39 -11.60 -1.99 3.28
CA GLY A 39 -12.81 -2.78 3.39
C GLY A 39 -13.76 -2.13 4.40
N LEU A 40 -14.99 -1.82 4.00
CA LEU A 40 -15.98 -1.10 4.80
C LEU A 40 -17.22 -1.98 5.02
N GLY A 41 -17.07 -3.06 5.77
CA GLY A 41 -18.17 -3.97 6.09
C GLY A 41 -19.34 -3.28 6.83
N GLU A 42 -19.04 -2.23 7.57
CA GLU A 42 -20.04 -1.42 8.32
C GLU A 42 -20.88 -0.52 7.40
N ALA A 43 -20.44 -0.26 6.18
CA ALA A 43 -21.16 0.57 5.19
C ALA A 43 -22.50 -0.03 4.75
N ILE A 44 -22.77 -1.28 5.10
CA ILE A 44 -24.06 -1.94 4.92
C ILE A 44 -25.15 -1.25 5.74
N GLY A 45 -24.81 -0.78 6.94
CA GLY A 45 -25.74 -0.06 7.83
C GLY A 45 -25.80 1.44 7.58
N ASP A 46 -24.69 2.06 7.22
CA ASP A 46 -24.59 3.50 7.01
C ASP A 46 -23.71 3.84 5.80
N LYS A 47 -24.32 4.40 4.76
CA LYS A 47 -23.63 4.80 3.53
C LYS A 47 -22.66 5.97 3.74
N LYS A 48 -22.85 6.81 4.76
CA LYS A 48 -21.95 7.93 5.07
C LYS A 48 -20.53 7.45 5.41
N ILE A 49 -20.40 6.24 5.94
CA ILE A 49 -19.10 5.62 6.21
C ILE A 49 -18.21 5.56 4.95
N VAL A 50 -18.80 5.30 3.79
CA VAL A 50 -18.08 5.26 2.52
C VAL A 50 -17.56 6.64 2.12
N GLU A 51 -18.36 7.69 2.38
CA GLU A 51 -17.97 9.08 2.08
C GLU A 51 -16.80 9.52 2.96
N HIS A 52 -16.85 9.23 4.27
CA HIS A 52 -15.76 9.52 5.22
C HIS A 52 -14.48 8.76 4.84
N ALA A 53 -14.57 7.45 4.60
CA ALA A 53 -13.43 6.64 4.19
C ALA A 53 -12.84 7.10 2.84
N THR A 54 -13.69 7.51 1.90
CA THR A 54 -13.27 8.07 0.62
C THR A 54 -12.53 9.39 0.81
N ALA A 55 -13.02 10.27 1.70
CA ALA A 55 -12.36 11.54 2.02
C ALA A 55 -10.98 11.33 2.65
N ASP A 56 -10.85 10.38 3.59
CA ASP A 56 -9.56 10.03 4.20
C ASP A 56 -8.60 9.45 3.15
N MET A 57 -9.08 8.53 2.30
CA MET A 57 -8.27 7.95 1.24
C MET A 57 -7.79 9.01 0.23
N ILE A 58 -8.59 10.04 -0.08
CA ILE A 58 -8.17 11.16 -0.94
C ILE A 58 -6.99 11.91 -0.32
N LYS A 59 -7.03 12.19 0.97
CA LYS A 59 -5.94 12.87 1.69
C LYS A 59 -4.65 12.04 1.64
N ILE A 60 -4.75 10.75 1.94
CA ILE A 60 -3.60 9.82 1.98
C ILE A 60 -2.99 9.63 0.59
N ALA A 61 -3.83 9.38 -0.42
CA ALA A 61 -3.39 9.00 -1.76
C ALA A 61 -3.10 10.18 -2.69
N GLY A 62 -3.63 11.37 -2.39
CA GLY A 62 -3.56 12.53 -3.28
C GLY A 62 -4.31 12.34 -4.60
N GLN A 63 -5.24 11.39 -4.66
CA GLN A 63 -6.13 11.17 -5.80
C GLN A 63 -7.45 10.51 -5.37
N LYS A 64 -8.49 10.70 -6.19
CA LYS A 64 -9.83 10.14 -5.91
C LYS A 64 -9.81 8.61 -5.97
N PRO A 65 -10.24 7.90 -4.91
CA PRO A 65 -10.40 6.46 -4.92
C PRO A 65 -11.63 6.04 -5.71
N VAL A 66 -11.67 4.76 -6.07
CA VAL A 66 -12.83 4.09 -6.66
C VAL A 66 -13.58 3.38 -5.53
N VAL A 67 -14.86 3.65 -5.41
CA VAL A 67 -15.75 2.91 -4.51
C VAL A 67 -15.97 1.51 -5.09
N THR A 68 -15.76 0.49 -4.27
CA THR A 68 -15.94 -0.91 -4.65
C THR A 68 -17.34 -1.38 -4.26
N LEU A 69 -18.05 -1.97 -5.22
CA LEU A 69 -19.40 -2.46 -5.04
C LEU A 69 -19.44 -3.97 -4.87
N ALA A 70 -20.40 -4.46 -4.11
CA ALA A 70 -20.66 -5.88 -3.97
C ALA A 70 -21.08 -6.49 -5.33
N ARG A 71 -20.51 -7.64 -5.69
CA ARG A 71 -20.79 -8.32 -6.96
C ARG A 71 -21.93 -9.32 -6.86
N LYS A 72 -22.27 -9.76 -5.66
CA LYS A 72 -23.31 -10.78 -5.39
C LYS A 72 -24.01 -10.43 -4.07
N SER A 73 -25.31 -10.72 -4.02
CA SER A 73 -26.06 -10.65 -2.77
C SER A 73 -25.76 -11.87 -1.91
N ILE A 74 -25.42 -11.62 -0.64
CA ILE A 74 -25.13 -12.70 0.34
C ILE A 74 -25.97 -12.42 1.59
N ALA A 75 -26.97 -13.27 1.84
CA ALA A 75 -27.92 -13.10 2.95
C ALA A 75 -27.22 -13.14 4.33
N GLY A 76 -26.25 -14.02 4.53
CA GLY A 76 -25.50 -14.15 5.77
C GLY A 76 -24.75 -12.87 6.18
N PHE A 77 -24.32 -12.07 5.22
CA PHE A 77 -23.66 -10.78 5.47
C PHE A 77 -24.61 -9.58 5.30
N LYS A 78 -25.88 -9.80 5.03
CA LYS A 78 -26.89 -8.74 4.78
C LYS A 78 -26.48 -7.77 3.65
N VAL A 79 -25.74 -8.27 2.65
CA VAL A 79 -25.24 -7.49 1.51
C VAL A 79 -26.12 -7.77 0.29
N ARG A 80 -26.44 -6.72 -0.46
CA ARG A 80 -27.08 -6.83 -1.78
C ARG A 80 -26.11 -6.42 -2.88
N ASP A 81 -26.36 -6.94 -4.07
CA ASP A 81 -25.64 -6.57 -5.28
C ASP A 81 -25.67 -5.05 -5.50
N GLY A 82 -24.54 -4.49 -5.95
CA GLY A 82 -24.40 -3.05 -6.17
C GLY A 82 -24.21 -2.19 -4.92
N TRP A 83 -24.20 -2.76 -3.72
CA TRP A 83 -23.95 -1.98 -2.51
C TRP A 83 -22.47 -1.63 -2.35
N PRO A 84 -22.16 -0.38 -1.93
CA PRO A 84 -20.77 0.03 -1.66
C PRO A 84 -20.27 -0.66 -0.40
N ILE A 85 -19.14 -1.38 -0.54
CA ILE A 85 -18.53 -2.18 0.53
C ILE A 85 -17.07 -1.83 0.80
N GLY A 86 -16.52 -0.88 0.08
CA GLY A 86 -15.14 -0.45 0.26
C GLY A 86 -14.71 0.64 -0.70
N CYS A 87 -13.47 1.06 -0.58
CA CYS A 87 -12.83 1.94 -1.53
C CYS A 87 -11.39 1.52 -1.79
N LYS A 88 -10.90 1.72 -3.01
CA LYS A 88 -9.54 1.41 -3.40
C LYS A 88 -8.93 2.50 -4.27
N VAL A 89 -7.61 2.62 -4.22
CA VAL A 89 -6.85 3.50 -5.08
C VAL A 89 -5.59 2.79 -5.56
N THR A 90 -5.18 3.06 -6.80
CA THR A 90 -3.94 2.54 -7.37
C THR A 90 -3.03 3.69 -7.69
N LEU A 91 -1.86 3.73 -7.05
CA LEU A 91 -0.83 4.72 -7.25
C LEU A 91 0.21 4.20 -8.24
N ARG A 92 0.66 5.06 -9.15
CA ARG A 92 1.68 4.75 -10.17
C ARG A 92 2.63 5.93 -10.35
N ARG A 93 3.78 5.67 -10.95
CA ARG A 93 4.78 6.70 -11.32
C ARG A 93 5.18 7.57 -10.12
N GLU A 94 5.13 8.88 -10.24
CA GLU A 94 5.59 9.81 -9.21
C GLU A 94 4.79 9.72 -7.93
N LYS A 95 3.46 9.67 -7.99
CA LYS A 95 2.59 9.52 -6.81
C LYS A 95 2.89 8.24 -6.01
N MET A 96 3.26 7.17 -6.70
CA MET A 96 3.66 5.92 -6.07
C MET A 96 4.95 6.07 -5.27
N PHE A 97 5.97 6.71 -5.84
CA PHE A 97 7.25 6.93 -5.15
C PHE A 97 7.12 7.93 -3.99
N GLU A 98 6.32 8.98 -4.14
CA GLU A 98 6.04 9.92 -3.05
C GLU A 98 5.29 9.25 -1.89
N PHE A 99 4.28 8.44 -2.20
CA PHE A 99 3.58 7.66 -1.19
C PHE A 99 4.52 6.67 -0.49
N MET A 100 5.36 5.96 -1.25
CA MET A 100 6.32 5.01 -0.69
C MET A 100 7.35 5.70 0.22
N ASP A 101 7.83 6.89 -0.13
CA ASP A 101 8.74 7.67 0.69
C ASP A 101 8.09 8.07 2.03
N ARG A 102 6.86 8.60 2.00
CA ARG A 102 6.11 8.93 3.22
C ARG A 102 5.80 7.70 4.06
N LEU A 103 5.44 6.59 3.41
CA LEU A 103 5.15 5.33 4.09
C LEU A 103 6.35 4.86 4.91
N VAL A 104 7.53 4.80 4.30
CA VAL A 104 8.75 4.29 4.94
C VAL A 104 9.31 5.27 5.96
N SER A 105 9.38 6.56 5.60
CA SER A 105 10.07 7.57 6.42
C SER A 105 9.22 8.09 7.58
N VAL A 106 7.88 8.12 7.45
CA VAL A 106 6.99 8.77 8.41
C VAL A 106 5.95 7.81 8.98
N SER A 107 5.20 7.10 8.10
CA SER A 107 4.01 6.36 8.54
C SER A 107 4.35 5.06 9.27
N ILE A 108 5.27 4.26 8.75
CA ILE A 108 5.68 3.00 9.40
C ILE A 108 6.24 3.22 10.81
N PRO A 109 7.15 4.19 11.06
CA PRO A 109 7.63 4.46 12.42
C PRO A 109 6.54 4.91 13.41
N ARG A 110 5.41 5.43 12.92
CA ARG A 110 4.28 5.87 13.74
C ARG A 110 3.29 4.74 14.07
N ILE A 111 3.48 3.55 13.52
CA ILE A 111 2.64 2.38 13.86
C ILE A 111 2.86 2.04 15.32
N ARG A 112 1.75 1.91 16.06
CA ARG A 112 1.78 1.52 17.47
C ARG A 112 2.41 0.14 17.62
N ASP A 113 3.32 0.00 18.59
CA ASP A 113 4.03 -1.26 18.91
C ASP A 113 4.75 -1.88 17.69
N PHE A 114 5.27 -1.05 16.79
CA PHE A 114 5.95 -1.51 15.59
C PHE A 114 7.20 -2.33 15.93
N ARG A 115 7.25 -3.57 15.44
CA ARG A 115 8.38 -4.52 15.63
C ARG A 115 9.02 -4.97 14.31
N GLY A 116 8.79 -4.23 13.25
CA GLY A 116 9.23 -4.58 11.89
C GLY A 116 8.15 -5.27 11.06
N LEU A 117 8.31 -5.19 9.74
CA LEU A 117 7.41 -5.78 8.76
C LEU A 117 7.64 -7.29 8.65
N SER A 118 6.57 -8.06 8.44
CA SER A 118 6.66 -9.50 8.26
C SER A 118 7.36 -9.86 6.94
N PRO A 119 8.42 -10.67 6.96
CA PRO A 119 9.04 -11.14 5.73
C PRO A 119 8.23 -12.23 5.01
N LYS A 120 7.17 -12.75 5.63
CA LYS A 120 6.31 -13.83 5.09
C LYS A 120 5.12 -13.31 4.29
N SER A 121 4.94 -12.00 4.17
CA SER A 121 3.79 -11.38 3.50
C SER A 121 4.01 -11.14 2.01
N PHE A 122 4.90 -11.90 1.39
CA PHE A 122 5.07 -12.00 -0.06
C PHE A 122 4.14 -13.07 -0.64
N ASP A 123 3.78 -12.93 -1.90
CA ASP A 123 2.81 -13.80 -2.60
C ASP A 123 3.44 -14.95 -3.41
N GLY A 124 4.76 -15.14 -3.34
CA GLY A 124 5.51 -16.10 -4.16
C GLY A 124 5.98 -15.54 -5.51
N GLN A 125 5.57 -14.34 -5.87
CA GLN A 125 5.93 -13.64 -7.12
C GLN A 125 6.57 -12.27 -6.87
N GLY A 126 7.08 -12.06 -5.66
CA GLY A 126 7.77 -10.82 -5.29
C GLY A 126 6.87 -9.61 -5.04
N ASN A 127 5.55 -9.78 -4.95
CA ASN A 127 4.65 -8.72 -4.50
C ASN A 127 4.49 -8.78 -2.98
N TYR A 128 4.37 -7.62 -2.35
CA TYR A 128 4.30 -7.51 -0.91
C TYR A 128 2.99 -6.87 -0.45
N SER A 129 2.33 -7.47 0.54
CA SER A 129 1.10 -6.93 1.12
C SER A 129 1.26 -6.73 2.62
N MET A 130 0.79 -5.59 3.12
CA MET A 130 0.75 -5.28 4.55
C MET A 130 -0.58 -4.65 4.93
N GLY A 131 -1.08 -5.01 6.12
CA GLY A 131 -2.22 -4.37 6.75
C GLY A 131 -1.78 -3.31 7.74
N VAL A 132 -2.49 -2.20 7.76
CA VAL A 132 -2.38 -1.15 8.75
C VAL A 132 -3.68 -1.09 9.52
N SER A 133 -3.63 -1.14 10.85
CA SER A 133 -4.84 -1.17 11.70
C SER A 133 -5.52 0.19 11.79
N GLU A 134 -4.76 1.28 11.67
CA GLU A 134 -5.24 2.64 11.93
C GLU A 134 -4.74 3.61 10.85
N GLN A 135 -5.66 4.36 10.20
CA GLN A 135 -5.31 5.36 9.18
C GLN A 135 -4.57 6.57 9.75
N ILE A 136 -4.61 6.79 11.06
CA ILE A 136 -3.97 7.94 11.72
C ILE A 136 -2.44 7.92 11.69
N ILE A 137 -1.82 6.82 11.26
CA ILE A 137 -0.37 6.77 11.05
C ILE A 137 0.07 7.73 9.93
N PHE A 138 -0.84 8.08 9.03
CA PHE A 138 -0.56 9.03 7.97
C PHE A 138 -0.69 10.47 8.47
N PRO A 139 0.34 11.32 8.27
CA PRO A 139 0.36 12.69 8.79
C PRO A 139 -0.74 13.60 8.20
N GLU A 140 -1.31 13.21 7.05
CA GLU A 140 -2.39 13.93 6.39
C GLU A 140 -3.74 13.76 7.08
N ILE A 141 -3.85 12.79 7.98
CA ILE A 141 -5.08 12.50 8.73
C ILE A 141 -5.00 13.16 10.09
N ASP A 142 -5.96 14.02 10.36
CA ASP A 142 -6.14 14.71 11.63
C ASP A 142 -7.08 13.88 12.52
N TYR A 143 -6.61 13.49 13.70
CA TYR A 143 -7.37 12.65 14.62
C TYR A 143 -8.72 13.27 15.02
N ASP A 144 -8.75 14.60 15.18
CA ASP A 144 -9.97 15.30 15.63
C ASP A 144 -11.06 15.39 14.52
N LYS A 145 -10.71 15.07 13.28
CA LYS A 145 -11.61 15.18 12.12
C LYS A 145 -12.09 13.84 11.57
N ILE A 146 -11.66 12.74 12.16
CA ILE A 146 -12.12 11.42 11.76
C ILE A 146 -13.33 10.99 12.57
N ASP A 147 -14.23 10.25 11.93
CA ASP A 147 -15.41 9.66 12.58
C ASP A 147 -15.05 8.36 13.30
N LYS A 148 -14.16 7.54 12.73
CA LYS A 148 -13.74 6.25 13.27
C LYS A 148 -12.34 5.85 12.79
N LEU A 149 -11.61 5.12 13.62
CA LEU A 149 -10.38 4.45 13.22
C LEU A 149 -10.70 3.30 12.25
N ARG A 150 -10.00 3.28 11.09
CA ARG A 150 -10.14 2.25 10.07
C ARG A 150 -8.80 1.71 9.66
N GLY A 151 -8.79 0.39 9.44
CA GLY A 151 -7.66 -0.28 8.83
C GLY A 151 -7.64 -0.11 7.32
N MET A 152 -6.46 -0.31 6.73
CA MET A 152 -6.27 -0.37 5.29
C MET A 152 -5.23 -1.40 4.92
N ASP A 153 -5.40 -1.97 3.73
CA ASP A 153 -4.42 -2.85 3.11
C ASP A 153 -3.59 -2.09 2.09
N ILE A 154 -2.28 -2.30 2.13
CA ILE A 154 -1.30 -1.71 1.22
C ILE A 154 -0.63 -2.85 0.49
N THR A 155 -0.80 -2.91 -0.83
CA THR A 155 -0.16 -3.92 -1.68
C THR A 155 0.82 -3.24 -2.63
N ILE A 156 2.08 -3.66 -2.57
CA ILE A 156 3.17 -3.19 -3.42
C ILE A 156 3.39 -4.26 -4.49
N THR A 157 3.10 -3.92 -5.74
CA THR A 157 3.30 -4.81 -6.88
C THR A 157 4.64 -4.48 -7.54
N THR A 158 5.46 -5.50 -7.74
CA THR A 158 6.78 -5.40 -8.35
C THR A 158 6.86 -6.16 -9.67
N THR A 159 7.99 -6.09 -10.35
CA THR A 159 8.32 -6.95 -11.50
C THR A 159 9.29 -8.07 -11.10
N ALA A 160 9.55 -8.28 -9.83
CA ALA A 160 10.37 -9.37 -9.34
C ALA A 160 9.76 -10.73 -9.74
N ARG A 161 10.61 -11.71 -9.96
CA ARG A 161 10.18 -13.09 -10.29
C ARG A 161 10.06 -13.97 -9.06
N THR A 162 10.83 -13.64 -8.02
CA THR A 162 10.87 -14.36 -6.75
C THR A 162 10.69 -13.42 -5.57
N ASP A 163 10.29 -13.98 -4.43
CA ASP A 163 10.15 -13.22 -3.19
C ASP A 163 11.49 -12.69 -2.68
N GLU A 164 12.59 -13.38 -2.98
CA GLU A 164 13.94 -12.94 -2.62
C GLU A 164 14.31 -11.65 -3.35
N GLU A 165 14.06 -11.58 -4.66
CA GLU A 165 14.26 -10.37 -5.45
C GLU A 165 13.37 -9.22 -4.97
N GLY A 166 12.07 -9.50 -4.70
CA GLY A 166 11.12 -8.53 -4.15
C GLY A 166 11.56 -8.01 -2.79
N ARG A 167 12.02 -8.89 -1.90
CA ARG A 167 12.55 -8.53 -0.58
C ARG A 167 13.80 -7.67 -0.68
N ALA A 168 14.74 -8.03 -1.55
CA ALA A 168 15.96 -7.26 -1.77
C ALA A 168 15.63 -5.86 -2.32
N LEU A 169 14.69 -5.75 -3.26
CA LEU A 169 14.20 -4.48 -3.79
C LEU A 169 13.62 -3.59 -2.69
N LEU A 170 12.70 -4.11 -1.87
CA LEU A 170 12.07 -3.33 -0.79
C LEU A 170 13.08 -2.99 0.31
N LYS A 171 14.01 -3.89 0.63
CA LYS A 171 15.12 -3.63 1.57
C LYS A 171 16.01 -2.50 1.06
N ALA A 172 16.27 -2.43 -0.24
CA ALA A 172 17.02 -1.33 -0.85
C ALA A 172 16.31 0.03 -0.72
N PHE A 173 14.98 0.03 -0.63
CA PHE A 173 14.18 1.21 -0.29
C PHE A 173 14.01 1.45 1.22
N ASN A 174 14.80 0.78 2.05
CA ASN A 174 14.80 0.90 3.52
C ASN A 174 13.49 0.45 4.21
N PHE A 175 12.76 -0.51 3.63
CA PHE A 175 11.65 -1.13 4.34
C PHE A 175 12.17 -1.91 5.58
N PRO A 176 11.64 -1.64 6.78
CA PRO A 176 12.12 -2.24 8.03
C PRO A 176 11.52 -3.63 8.24
N PHE A 177 12.07 -4.64 7.57
CA PHE A 177 11.70 -6.03 7.80
C PHE A 177 12.23 -6.56 9.14
N LYS A 178 11.47 -7.45 9.75
CA LYS A 178 11.98 -8.26 10.88
C LYS A 178 13.10 -9.17 10.39
N ASN A 179 14.12 -9.33 11.23
CA ASN A 179 15.15 -10.31 11.01
C ASN A 179 14.63 -11.73 11.25
#